data_b77d95bfd2198244d75c42fd9143680f
#
_entry.id   b77d95bfd2198244d75c42fd9143680f
#
_cell.length_a   1.000
_cell.length_b   1.000
_cell.length_c   1.000
_cell.angle_alpha   90.00
_cell.angle_beta   90.00
_cell.angle_gamma   90.00
#
_symmetry.space_group_name_H-M   'P 1'
#
loop_
_entity.id
_entity.type
_entity.pdbx_description
1 polymer ?
#
loop_
_entity_poly.entity_id
_entity_poly.type
_entity_poly.pdbx_seq_one_letter_code
_entity_poly.pdbx_strand_id
1 'polypeptide(L)'
;FVKMQDADFTEAEFDTCRFVNLWVDNVCFRKVNFFRTSLKDIDFSTCDIEEISISDTMEELKGVKVHLAQAVSLAKRLGIVIKETENPV
;
A
#
# COMPACT_ATOMS: atom_id res chain seq x y z
N PHE A 1 19.46 5.14 -3.18
CA PHE A 1 18.64 5.23 -1.96
C PHE A 1 17.84 6.52 -1.95
N VAL A 2 16.55 6.41 -1.91
CA VAL A 2 15.65 7.56 -1.89
C VAL A 2 14.83 7.51 -0.62
N LYS A 3 14.74 8.63 0.07
CA LYS A 3 14.00 8.73 1.32
C LYS A 3 12.91 9.78 1.17
N MET A 4 11.67 9.40 1.46
CA MET A 4 10.54 10.31 1.51
C MET A 4 9.98 10.32 2.92
N GLN A 5 9.84 11.49 3.50
CA GLN A 5 9.39 11.61 4.88
C GLN A 5 8.51 12.83 5.04
N ASP A 6 7.43 12.68 5.80
CA ASP A 6 6.53 13.79 6.16
C ASP A 6 6.02 14.54 4.94
N ALA A 7 5.63 13.79 3.89
CA ALA A 7 5.18 14.37 2.64
C ALA A 7 3.75 13.96 2.32
N ASP A 8 3.12 14.69 1.43
CA ASP A 8 1.75 14.42 1.00
C ASP A 8 1.72 14.32 -0.52
N PHE A 9 1.40 13.12 -1.02
CA PHE A 9 1.27 12.86 -2.46
C PHE A 9 -0.16 12.48 -2.81
N THR A 10 -1.15 12.96 -2.06
CA THR A 10 -2.56 12.64 -2.33
C THR A 10 -2.90 12.84 -3.80
N GLU A 11 -3.48 11.80 -4.40
CA GLU A 11 -3.91 11.80 -5.81
C GLU A 11 -2.76 11.91 -6.82
N ALA A 12 -1.52 11.71 -6.40
CA ALA A 12 -0.38 11.74 -7.33
C ALA A 12 -0.41 10.53 -8.26
N GLU A 13 0.30 10.66 -9.38
CA GLU A 13 0.39 9.63 -10.40
C GLU A 13 1.79 9.03 -10.40
N PHE A 14 1.90 7.77 -9.99
CA PHE A 14 3.15 7.02 -10.05
C PHE A 14 2.97 5.79 -10.96
N ASP A 15 2.24 5.98 -12.04
CA ASP A 15 1.94 4.93 -13.00
C ASP A 15 3.21 4.51 -13.73
N THR A 16 3.45 3.21 -13.80
CA THR A 16 4.57 2.62 -14.55
C THR A 16 5.92 3.19 -14.09
N CYS A 17 6.04 3.42 -12.80
CA CYS A 17 7.30 3.90 -12.21
C CYS A 17 8.12 2.71 -11.71
N ARG A 18 9.39 2.96 -11.47
CA ARG A 18 10.27 1.96 -10.87
C ARG A 18 10.95 2.59 -9.66
N PHE A 19 10.71 2.00 -8.50
CA PHE A 19 11.35 2.45 -7.27
C PHE A 19 12.50 1.51 -6.93
N VAL A 20 13.66 2.09 -6.68
CA VAL A 20 14.84 1.33 -6.28
C VAL A 20 15.32 1.88 -4.95
N ASN A 21 15.38 1.02 -3.94
CA ASN A 21 15.84 1.39 -2.60
C ASN A 21 15.06 2.60 -2.04
N LEU A 22 13.76 2.56 -2.13
CA LEU A 22 12.90 3.63 -1.63
C LEU A 22 12.53 3.36 -0.16
N TRP A 23 12.74 4.37 0.67
CA TRP A 23 12.32 4.35 2.08
C TRP A 23 11.29 5.45 2.29
N VAL A 24 10.17 5.10 2.93
CA VAL A 24 9.09 6.07 3.16
C VAL A 24 8.70 6.03 4.65
N ASP A 25 8.36 7.19 5.19
CA ASP A 25 7.91 7.31 6.57
C ASP A 25 6.96 8.48 6.70
N ASN A 26 5.80 8.23 7.29
CA ASN A 26 4.78 9.25 7.53
C ASN A 26 4.44 10.04 6.25
N VAL A 27 4.22 9.30 5.16
CA VAL A 27 3.86 9.89 3.87
C VAL A 27 2.41 9.55 3.56
N CYS A 28 1.67 10.51 3.04
CA CYS A 28 0.31 10.28 2.59
C CYS A 28 0.32 9.93 1.12
N PHE A 29 -0.08 8.71 0.80
CA PHE A 29 -0.25 8.21 -0.56
C PHE A 29 -1.72 7.99 -0.88
N ARG A 30 -2.61 8.68 -0.21
CA ARG A 30 -4.04 8.49 -0.40
C ARG A 30 -4.45 8.77 -1.83
N LYS A 31 -5.19 7.83 -2.44
CA LYS A 31 -5.68 7.93 -3.81
C LYS A 31 -4.57 8.03 -4.85
N VAL A 32 -3.37 7.62 -4.51
CA VAL A 32 -2.25 7.62 -5.45
C VAL A 32 -2.43 6.47 -6.44
N ASN A 33 -2.09 6.74 -7.69
CA ASN A 33 -2.11 5.72 -8.73
C ASN A 33 -0.75 5.04 -8.80
N PHE A 34 -0.70 3.76 -8.41
CA PHE A 34 0.51 2.93 -8.49
C PHE A 34 0.40 1.87 -9.60
N PHE A 35 -0.46 2.11 -10.57
CA PHE A 35 -0.71 1.13 -11.63
C PHE A 35 0.59 0.72 -12.31
N ARG A 36 0.84 -0.59 -12.39
CA ARG A 36 2.05 -1.17 -13.01
C ARG A 36 3.36 -0.72 -12.34
N THR A 37 3.31 -0.37 -11.08
CA THR A 37 4.48 0.03 -10.31
C THR A 37 4.67 -0.97 -9.17
N SER A 38 5.79 -1.69 -9.18
CA SER A 38 6.06 -2.65 -8.12
C SER A 38 6.38 -1.94 -6.82
N LEU A 39 5.70 -2.34 -5.76
CA LEU A 39 5.90 -1.80 -4.42
C LEU A 39 6.70 -2.77 -3.54
N LYS A 40 7.34 -3.75 -4.18
CA LYS A 40 8.09 -4.79 -3.47
C LYS A 40 9.12 -4.20 -2.54
N ASP A 41 9.16 -4.74 -1.34
CA ASP A 41 10.13 -4.38 -0.29
C ASP A 41 9.96 -2.98 0.27
N ILE A 42 8.97 -2.22 -0.16
CA ILE A 42 8.68 -0.91 0.43
C ILE A 42 7.83 -1.11 1.67
N ASP A 43 8.21 -0.48 2.76
CA ASP A 43 7.47 -0.56 4.02
C ASP A 43 6.56 0.65 4.15
N PHE A 44 5.25 0.44 3.95
CA PHE A 44 4.24 1.49 4.04
C PHE A 44 3.56 1.53 5.41
N SER A 45 4.10 0.82 6.41
CA SER A 45 3.39 0.68 7.68
C SER A 45 3.14 1.98 8.44
N THR A 46 3.91 3.02 8.14
CA THR A 46 3.73 4.34 8.78
C THR A 46 3.05 5.33 7.84
N CYS A 47 2.53 4.88 6.71
CA CYS A 47 1.97 5.74 5.68
C CYS A 47 0.48 5.51 5.52
N ASP A 48 -0.20 6.46 4.86
CA ASP A 48 -1.59 6.32 4.48
C ASP A 48 -1.62 5.83 3.03
N ILE A 49 -2.14 4.64 2.81
CA ILE A 49 -2.28 4.07 1.47
C ILE A 49 -3.75 3.79 1.13
N GLU A 50 -4.65 4.57 1.68
CA GLU A 50 -6.08 4.41 1.42
C GLU A 50 -6.41 4.72 -0.03
N GLU A 51 -7.26 3.90 -0.62
CA GLU A 51 -7.80 4.13 -1.95
C GLU A 51 -6.75 4.23 -3.07
N ILE A 52 -5.58 3.60 -2.90
CA ILE A 52 -4.59 3.56 -3.98
C ILE A 52 -5.16 2.78 -5.17
N SER A 53 -4.72 3.15 -6.38
CA SER A 53 -5.11 2.45 -7.61
C SER A 53 -4.03 1.47 -8.00
N ILE A 54 -4.42 0.23 -8.26
CA ILE A 54 -3.53 -0.85 -8.66
C ILE A 54 -4.25 -1.70 -9.69
N SER A 55 -3.53 -2.59 -10.36
CA SER A 55 -4.13 -3.46 -11.37
C SER A 55 -5.06 -4.49 -10.73
N ASP A 56 -5.92 -5.10 -11.54
CA ASP A 56 -6.84 -6.13 -11.07
C ASP A 56 -6.12 -7.34 -10.50
N THR A 57 -4.94 -7.63 -11.00
CA THR A 57 -4.14 -8.77 -10.50
C THR A 57 -3.46 -8.45 -9.20
N MET A 58 -3.40 -7.17 -8.81
CA MET A 58 -2.77 -6.68 -7.59
C MET A 58 -1.30 -7.06 -7.48
N GLU A 59 -0.63 -7.21 -8.62
CA GLU A 59 0.78 -7.59 -8.65
C GLU A 59 1.68 -6.54 -8.02
N GLU A 60 1.24 -5.28 -8.05
CA GLU A 60 2.01 -4.19 -7.42
C GLU A 60 2.25 -4.43 -5.94
N LEU A 61 1.35 -5.19 -5.29
CA LEU A 61 1.40 -5.42 -3.85
C LEU A 61 2.27 -6.59 -3.44
N LYS A 62 2.83 -7.34 -4.38
CA LYS A 62 3.69 -8.47 -4.04
C LYS A 62 4.92 -7.99 -3.29
N GLY A 63 5.11 -8.51 -2.09
CA GLY A 63 6.28 -8.18 -1.27
C GLY A 63 6.22 -6.83 -0.58
N VAL A 64 5.09 -6.12 -0.65
CA VAL A 64 4.92 -4.86 0.08
C VAL A 64 4.81 -5.15 1.57
N LYS A 65 5.30 -4.24 2.38
CA LYS A 65 5.20 -4.36 3.84
C LYS A 65 4.16 -3.37 4.36
N VAL A 66 3.21 -3.88 5.14
CA VAL A 66 2.11 -3.08 5.68
C VAL A 66 1.83 -3.50 7.11
N HIS A 67 1.14 -2.66 7.87
CA HIS A 67 0.68 -3.10 9.19
C HIS A 67 -0.68 -3.80 9.08
N LEU A 68 -1.15 -4.36 10.18
CA LEU A 68 -2.33 -5.21 10.18
C LEU A 68 -3.58 -4.50 9.66
N ALA A 69 -3.84 -3.29 10.11
CA ALA A 69 -5.04 -2.57 9.68
C ALA A 69 -5.03 -2.29 8.19
N GLN A 70 -3.85 -1.97 7.62
CA GLN A 70 -3.71 -1.79 6.19
C GLN A 70 -3.97 -3.09 5.44
N ALA A 71 -3.48 -4.21 5.98
CA ALA A 71 -3.71 -5.52 5.37
C ALA A 71 -5.21 -5.86 5.35
N VAL A 72 -5.93 -5.53 6.41
CA VAL A 72 -7.38 -5.74 6.46
C VAL A 72 -8.09 -4.93 5.36
N SER A 73 -7.72 -3.66 5.20
CA SER A 73 -8.31 -2.81 4.17
C SER A 73 -8.04 -3.36 2.77
N LEU A 74 -6.80 -3.82 2.52
CA LEU A 74 -6.46 -4.40 1.23
C LEU A 74 -7.20 -5.69 0.97
N ALA A 75 -7.36 -6.53 1.98
CA ALA A 75 -8.11 -7.77 1.87
C ALA A 75 -9.57 -7.50 1.49
N LYS A 76 -10.18 -6.48 2.09
CA LYS A 76 -11.55 -6.11 1.77
C LYS A 76 -11.70 -5.67 0.32
N ARG A 77 -10.69 -5.01 -0.21
CA ARG A 77 -10.71 -4.60 -1.62
C ARG A 77 -10.72 -5.80 -2.55
N LEU A 78 -10.10 -6.91 -2.14
CA LEU A 78 -10.09 -8.15 -2.91
C LEU A 78 -11.40 -8.92 -2.79
N GLY A 79 -12.35 -8.44 -2.01
CA GLY A 79 -13.60 -9.13 -1.76
C GLY A 79 -13.49 -10.20 -0.69
N ILE A 80 -12.37 -10.23 0.03
CA ILE A 80 -12.20 -11.18 1.12
C ILE A 80 -13.02 -10.71 2.31
N VAL A 81 -13.82 -11.60 2.85
CA VAL A 81 -14.58 -11.33 4.06
C VAL A 81 -13.75 -11.79 5.24
N ILE A 82 -13.43 -10.86 6.13
CA ILE A 82 -12.65 -11.17 7.31
C ILE A 82 -13.64 -11.48 8.43
N LYS A 83 -13.54 -12.70 8.94
CA LYS A 83 -14.41 -13.14 10.02
C LYS A 83 -13.63 -13.05 11.32
N GLU A 84 -14.08 -12.17 12.20
CA GLU A 84 -13.47 -12.07 13.51
C GLU A 84 -14.10 -13.06 14.42
N THR A 85 -13.32 -13.97 14.98
CA THR A 85 -13.82 -14.90 15.94
C THR A 85 -13.28 -14.53 17.27
N GLU A 86 -14.18 -14.39 18.15
CA GLU A 86 -13.72 -14.19 19.40
C GLU A 86 -13.72 -15.38 20.06
N ASN A 87 -13.68 -16.12 20.14
CA ASN A 87 -13.70 -17.20 20.66
C ASN A 87 -13.48 -17.86 21.02
N PRO A 88 -13.52 -18.10 21.35
CA PRO A 88 -13.34 -18.77 21.61
C PRO A 88 -13.52 -19.71 22.20
N VAL A 89 -13.71 -20.15 22.34
CA VAL A 89 -13.91 -21.12 22.90
C VAL A 89 -14.12 -21.65 23.12
#